data_777990bc68aa7a02456eb61c61dadf89
#
_entry.id   777990bc68aa7a02456eb61c61dadf89
#
_cell.length_a   1.000
_cell.length_b   1.000
_cell.length_c   1.000
_cell.angle_alpha   90.00
_cell.angle_beta   90.00
_cell.angle_gamma   90.00
#
_symmetry.space_group_name_H-M   'P 1'
#
loop_
_entity.id
_entity.type
_entity.pdbx_description
1 polymer ?
#
loop_
_entity_poly.entity_id
_entity_poly.type
_entity_poly.pdbx_seq_one_letter_code
_entity_poly.pdbx_strand_id
1 'polypeptide(L)'
;MRKAINFQGIPASLVLAVPFVAAVLTACGGAATGNHDKESGMQQHLGEAQGTTYSIKYISEERIDDAVFEDLLDMVDREVSLWRPNSRINQINAWDRTDSLFGFVDSTQIIGPLWALSEELHGLTKGAFDPTVSPLVELWGFGLSEMGNVGASEVDSVMAFIGMVPDRFDMNEEEEAGYYKSTWVRKGDARAALDFNAIAQGYSVDLLMEVLRERGIQNAMVELGGEVVCRGTNASGDPWRIAVDRPIEGSTEQDRTFEMIVAVQDRAICTSGSYRKYHEVDGRKMSHTIDPGTGWPAANGLLSATVMASTGAYADALATAFMVLGAEQTKAFLTLYPGLGLDVLLMSDDGQGGYAVWSSPGFAAVSSQP
;
A
#
# COMPACT_ATOMS: atom_id res chain seq x y z
N MET A 1 -13.66 -18.23 -9.80
CA MET A 1 -12.66 -18.57 -10.85
C MET A 1 -11.43 -17.75 -10.55
N ARG A 2 -10.32 -18.38 -10.15
CA ARG A 2 -9.06 -17.67 -9.87
C ARG A 2 -8.48 -17.17 -11.19
N LYS A 3 -8.65 -15.88 -11.50
CA LYS A 3 -7.73 -15.19 -12.40
C LYS A 3 -6.53 -14.78 -11.54
N ALA A 4 -5.43 -15.51 -11.65
CA ALA A 4 -4.16 -15.01 -11.20
C ALA A 4 -3.93 -13.68 -11.94
N ILE A 5 -3.64 -12.60 -11.21
CA ILE A 5 -3.16 -11.36 -11.80
C ILE A 5 -1.88 -11.72 -12.53
N ASN A 6 -1.95 -11.73 -13.85
CA ASN A 6 -0.85 -12.14 -14.69
C ASN A 6 0.01 -10.89 -14.93
N PHE A 7 1.06 -10.71 -14.14
CA PHE A 7 2.06 -9.64 -14.28
C PHE A 7 2.95 -9.85 -15.54
N GLN A 8 2.38 -10.33 -16.64
CA GLN A 8 3.08 -10.41 -17.91
C GLN A 8 3.03 -9.06 -18.61
N GLY A 9 4.00 -8.19 -18.32
CA GLY A 9 4.03 -6.94 -19.04
C GLY A 9 5.05 -5.88 -18.64
N ILE A 10 6.02 -6.16 -17.76
CA ILE A 10 7.16 -5.24 -17.66
C ILE A 10 8.08 -5.57 -18.83
N PRO A 11 8.23 -4.68 -19.83
CA PRO A 11 9.05 -4.98 -21.00
C PRO A 11 10.52 -5.15 -20.58
N ALA A 12 11.11 -6.29 -20.93
CA ALA A 12 12.53 -6.61 -20.75
C ALA A 12 13.51 -5.63 -21.47
N SER A 13 13.02 -4.54 -22.02
CA SER A 13 13.74 -3.57 -22.82
C SER A 13 14.32 -2.38 -22.07
N LEU A 14 14.25 -2.35 -20.71
CA LEU A 14 14.95 -1.32 -19.92
C LEU A 14 16.38 -1.76 -19.51
N VAL A 15 16.95 -2.76 -20.14
CA VAL A 15 18.37 -3.09 -20.00
C VAL A 15 19.15 -2.26 -21.00
N LEU A 16 19.49 -1.03 -20.64
CA LEU A 16 20.52 -0.24 -21.34
C LEU A 16 21.86 -0.92 -21.10
N ALA A 17 22.41 -1.52 -22.16
CA ALA A 17 23.77 -2.04 -22.21
C ALA A 17 24.77 -0.88 -22.09
N VAL A 18 25.40 -0.74 -20.92
CA VAL A 18 26.56 0.13 -20.72
C VAL A 18 27.81 -0.69 -20.98
N PRO A 19 28.76 -0.28 -21.87
CA PRO A 19 29.97 -1.02 -22.13
C PRO A 19 30.93 -0.93 -20.94
N PHE A 20 31.45 -2.09 -20.55
CA PHE A 20 32.49 -2.29 -19.55
C PHE A 20 33.78 -1.55 -19.96
N VAL A 21 34.24 -0.60 -19.16
CA VAL A 21 35.63 -0.12 -19.17
C VAL A 21 36.26 -0.55 -17.86
N ALA A 22 37.13 -1.53 -17.95
CA ALA A 22 37.98 -1.99 -16.83
C ALA A 22 39.08 -0.96 -16.56
N ALA A 23 39.08 -0.37 -15.37
CA ALA A 23 40.26 0.34 -14.84
C ALA A 23 40.72 -0.34 -13.54
N VAL A 24 41.88 -0.99 -13.62
CA VAL A 24 42.62 -1.53 -12.50
C VAL A 24 43.31 -0.37 -11.80
N LEU A 25 43.05 -0.17 -10.50
CA LEU A 25 43.92 0.61 -9.62
C LEU A 25 44.06 -0.12 -8.29
N THR A 26 45.24 -0.67 -8.10
CA THR A 26 45.82 -1.15 -6.84
C THR A 26 46.22 0.03 -5.96
N ALA A 27 45.77 0.07 -4.70
CA ALA A 27 46.58 0.67 -3.62
C ALA A 27 46.06 0.23 -2.23
N CYS A 28 47.04 -0.02 -1.38
CA CYS A 28 47.04 -0.62 -0.07
C CYS A 28 46.42 0.22 1.06
N GLY A 29 45.94 -0.45 2.09
CA GLY A 29 46.26 -0.11 3.47
C GLY A 29 45.10 0.26 4.38
N GLY A 30 44.86 -0.55 5.42
CA GLY A 30 44.21 -0.10 6.64
C GLY A 30 43.19 -1.09 7.21
N ALA A 31 43.66 -2.01 8.07
CA ALA A 31 42.80 -2.94 8.80
C ALA A 31 41.98 -2.22 9.86
N ALA A 32 40.64 -2.36 9.78
CA ALA A 32 39.76 -2.20 10.92
C ALA A 32 38.97 -3.52 11.05
N THR A 33 39.35 -4.32 12.05
CA THR A 33 38.69 -5.57 12.42
C THR A 33 37.36 -5.28 13.09
N GLY A 34 36.28 -5.28 12.31
CA GLY A 34 34.93 -5.43 12.81
C GLY A 34 34.47 -6.85 12.48
N ASN A 35 34.27 -7.68 13.49
CA ASN A 35 33.60 -8.97 13.37
C ASN A 35 32.16 -8.74 12.90
N HIS A 36 31.92 -8.77 11.61
CA HIS A 36 30.61 -9.05 11.05
C HIS A 36 30.61 -10.53 10.70
N ASP A 37 29.89 -11.32 11.49
CA ASP A 37 29.44 -12.64 11.07
C ASP A 37 28.82 -12.49 9.68
N LYS A 38 29.50 -13.04 8.67
CA LYS A 38 28.95 -13.18 7.32
C LYS A 38 27.78 -14.15 7.42
N GLU A 39 26.56 -13.65 7.62
CA GLU A 39 25.36 -14.34 7.19
C GLU A 39 25.53 -14.54 5.68
N SER A 40 25.82 -15.77 5.27
CA SER A 40 26.26 -16.11 3.93
C SER A 40 25.19 -15.69 2.91
N GLY A 41 25.47 -14.63 2.14
CA GLY A 41 24.68 -14.22 0.98
C GLY A 41 23.51 -13.27 1.23
N MET A 42 23.27 -12.76 2.46
CA MET A 42 22.23 -11.75 2.70
C MET A 42 22.64 -10.41 2.12
N GLN A 43 21.81 -9.87 1.24
CA GLN A 43 21.89 -8.50 0.72
C GLN A 43 20.82 -7.64 1.38
N GLN A 44 21.12 -6.36 1.60
CA GLN A 44 20.17 -5.39 2.13
C GLN A 44 20.30 -4.05 1.42
N HIS A 45 19.17 -3.45 1.07
CA HIS A 45 19.03 -2.10 0.56
C HIS A 45 18.11 -1.32 1.50
N LEU A 46 18.49 -0.09 1.80
CA LEU A 46 17.73 0.84 2.65
C LEU A 46 17.64 2.18 1.93
N GLY A 47 16.51 2.84 2.02
CA GLY A 47 16.33 4.17 1.45
C GLY A 47 15.02 4.80 1.88
N GLU A 48 14.67 5.90 1.21
CA GLU A 48 13.44 6.64 1.44
C GLU A 48 12.66 6.76 0.13
N ALA A 49 11.34 6.50 0.18
CA ALA A 49 10.41 6.67 -0.93
C ALA A 49 9.00 6.86 -0.39
N GLN A 50 8.12 7.44 -1.17
CA GLN A 50 6.68 7.60 -0.84
C GLN A 50 6.44 8.21 0.54
N GLY A 51 7.33 9.13 0.98
CA GLY A 51 7.23 9.82 2.26
C GLY A 51 7.59 8.98 3.49
N THR A 52 8.22 7.82 3.29
CA THR A 52 8.64 6.90 4.35
C THR A 52 9.96 6.21 4.01
N THR A 53 10.39 5.24 4.82
CA THR A 53 11.59 4.42 4.58
C THR A 53 11.22 3.10 3.91
N TYR A 54 12.19 2.49 3.20
CA TYR A 54 12.07 1.12 2.71
C TYR A 54 13.27 0.26 3.11
N SER A 55 13.03 -1.04 3.20
CA SER A 55 14.04 -2.06 3.45
C SER A 55 13.81 -3.28 2.55
N ILE A 56 14.79 -3.58 1.69
CA ILE A 56 14.75 -4.74 0.80
C ILE A 56 15.85 -5.70 1.23
N LYS A 57 15.49 -6.91 1.65
CA LYS A 57 16.41 -7.98 2.07
C LYS A 57 16.21 -9.19 1.18
N TYR A 58 17.29 -9.76 0.68
CA TYR A 58 17.24 -11.00 -0.12
C TYR A 58 18.52 -11.81 0.01
N ILE A 59 18.44 -13.08 -0.32
CA ILE A 59 19.58 -13.99 -0.28
C ILE A 59 20.09 -14.19 -1.69
N SER A 60 21.31 -13.69 -1.96
CA SER A 60 22.02 -13.83 -3.23
C SER A 60 23.52 -13.55 -3.05
N GLU A 61 24.36 -14.19 -3.85
CA GLU A 61 25.77 -13.84 -3.92
C GLU A 61 26.00 -12.52 -4.65
N GLU A 62 25.12 -12.17 -5.59
CA GLU A 62 25.18 -10.93 -6.36
C GLU A 62 24.27 -9.87 -5.73
N ARG A 63 24.82 -8.66 -5.56
CA ARG A 63 24.06 -7.48 -5.16
C ARG A 63 23.42 -6.84 -6.39
N ILE A 64 22.13 -6.57 -6.33
CA ILE A 64 21.40 -5.77 -7.31
C ILE A 64 21.76 -4.29 -7.08
N ASP A 65 21.86 -3.49 -8.15
CA ASP A 65 22.11 -2.05 -8.04
C ASP A 65 20.91 -1.37 -7.36
N ASP A 66 21.19 -0.46 -6.42
CA ASP A 66 20.17 0.31 -5.69
C ASP A 66 19.27 1.10 -6.65
N ALA A 67 19.84 1.61 -7.74
CA ALA A 67 19.10 2.35 -8.77
C ALA A 67 17.93 1.56 -9.37
N VAL A 68 17.98 0.22 -9.40
CA VAL A 68 16.88 -0.61 -9.91
C VAL A 68 15.63 -0.45 -9.06
N PHE A 69 15.78 -0.35 -7.75
CA PHE A 69 14.67 -0.20 -6.81
C PHE A 69 14.21 1.26 -6.73
N GLU A 70 15.16 2.19 -6.72
CA GLU A 70 14.91 3.63 -6.70
C GLU A 70 14.14 4.08 -7.95
N ASP A 71 14.56 3.64 -9.15
CA ASP A 71 13.90 3.96 -10.41
C ASP A 71 12.46 3.41 -10.45
N LEU A 72 12.24 2.21 -9.91
CA LEU A 72 10.90 1.62 -9.82
C LEU A 72 9.99 2.43 -8.89
N LEU A 73 10.48 2.78 -7.71
CA LEU A 73 9.71 3.57 -6.73
C LEU A 73 9.43 4.98 -7.28
N ASP A 74 10.41 5.63 -7.94
CA ASP A 74 10.21 6.91 -8.62
C ASP A 74 9.20 6.80 -9.78
N MET A 75 9.17 5.67 -10.48
CA MET A 75 8.18 5.41 -11.52
C MET A 75 6.77 5.31 -10.93
N VAL A 76 6.59 4.61 -9.81
CA VAL A 76 5.30 4.56 -9.11
C VAL A 76 4.88 5.96 -8.66
N ASP A 77 5.78 6.75 -8.08
CA ASP A 77 5.50 8.11 -7.65
C ASP A 77 5.10 9.04 -8.79
N ARG A 78 5.72 8.89 -9.97
CA ARG A 78 5.31 9.63 -11.17
C ARG A 78 3.88 9.35 -11.61
N GLU A 79 3.39 8.17 -11.31
CA GLU A 79 2.03 7.78 -11.69
C GLU A 79 1.01 8.14 -10.60
N VAL A 80 1.25 7.82 -9.31
CA VAL A 80 0.20 7.83 -8.29
C VAL A 80 0.41 8.80 -7.12
N SER A 81 1.53 9.51 -7.01
CA SER A 81 1.78 10.40 -5.88
C SER A 81 0.96 11.70 -5.99
N LEU A 82 0.13 11.98 -4.97
CA LEU A 82 -0.59 13.24 -4.86
C LEU A 82 0.33 14.43 -4.52
N TRP A 83 1.48 14.17 -3.89
CA TRP A 83 2.47 15.21 -3.52
C TRP A 83 3.39 15.61 -4.68
N ARG A 84 3.38 14.87 -5.77
CA ARG A 84 4.18 15.17 -6.97
C ARG A 84 3.32 15.93 -7.98
N PRO A 85 3.52 17.26 -8.19
CA PRO A 85 2.59 18.10 -8.95
C PRO A 85 2.31 17.62 -10.38
N ASN A 86 3.29 16.95 -11.00
CA ASN A 86 3.19 16.48 -12.40
C ASN A 86 2.93 14.96 -12.49
N SER A 87 2.51 14.31 -11.41
CA SER A 87 2.13 12.91 -11.46
C SER A 87 0.92 12.68 -12.37
N ARG A 88 0.77 11.45 -12.85
CA ARG A 88 -0.38 11.08 -13.69
C ARG A 88 -1.68 11.26 -12.95
N ILE A 89 -1.76 10.82 -11.69
CA ILE A 89 -2.97 10.99 -10.88
C ILE A 89 -3.36 12.46 -10.72
N ASN A 90 -2.40 13.37 -10.52
CA ASN A 90 -2.69 14.80 -10.43
C ASN A 90 -3.15 15.40 -11.76
N GLN A 91 -2.66 14.91 -12.90
CA GLN A 91 -3.18 15.29 -14.21
C GLN A 91 -4.65 14.83 -14.39
N ILE A 92 -4.98 13.61 -13.96
CA ILE A 92 -6.34 13.08 -13.95
C ILE A 92 -7.23 13.92 -13.01
N ASN A 93 -6.75 14.17 -11.80
CA ASN A 93 -7.49 14.94 -10.78
C ASN A 93 -7.75 16.39 -11.23
N ALA A 94 -6.79 17.01 -11.89
CA ALA A 94 -6.90 18.38 -12.41
C ALA A 94 -7.77 18.50 -13.69
N TRP A 95 -8.17 17.37 -14.31
CA TRP A 95 -9.05 17.38 -15.48
C TRP A 95 -10.45 17.86 -15.08
N ASP A 96 -10.85 19.01 -15.60
CA ASP A 96 -12.08 19.72 -15.22
C ASP A 96 -13.24 19.57 -16.22
N ARG A 97 -13.05 18.79 -17.29
CA ARG A 97 -14.04 18.62 -18.35
C ARG A 97 -14.87 17.35 -18.14
N THR A 98 -16.18 17.53 -18.03
CA THR A 98 -17.14 16.43 -17.88
C THR A 98 -17.77 15.99 -19.20
N ASP A 99 -17.56 16.77 -20.26
CA ASP A 99 -18.09 16.54 -21.62
C ASP A 99 -17.12 15.75 -22.53
N SER A 100 -15.95 15.40 -22.03
CA SER A 100 -14.90 14.72 -22.77
C SER A 100 -14.09 13.77 -21.89
N LEU A 101 -13.31 12.89 -22.52
CA LEU A 101 -12.44 11.92 -21.84
C LEU A 101 -11.04 12.50 -21.67
N PHE A 102 -10.40 12.19 -20.54
CA PHE A 102 -8.95 12.35 -20.39
C PHE A 102 -8.28 11.08 -20.88
N GLY A 103 -7.49 11.16 -21.92
CA GLY A 103 -6.80 10.02 -22.51
C GLY A 103 -5.28 10.07 -22.30
N PHE A 104 -4.67 8.94 -22.00
CA PHE A 104 -3.22 8.79 -21.93
C PHE A 104 -2.80 7.36 -22.26
N VAL A 105 -1.51 7.20 -22.62
CA VAL A 105 -0.91 5.87 -22.77
C VAL A 105 -0.33 5.46 -21.42
N ASP A 106 -0.83 4.37 -20.84
CA ASP A 106 -0.29 3.78 -19.62
C ASP A 106 0.93 2.90 -19.94
N SER A 107 2.04 3.57 -20.29
CA SER A 107 3.29 2.88 -20.63
C SER A 107 3.96 2.17 -19.45
N THR A 108 3.65 2.58 -18.23
CA THR A 108 4.15 2.00 -17.00
C THR A 108 3.30 0.82 -16.53
N GLN A 109 2.07 0.74 -17.00
CA GLN A 109 1.04 -0.23 -16.58
C GLN A 109 0.83 -0.22 -15.05
N ILE A 110 0.76 0.99 -14.46
CA ILE A 110 0.52 1.18 -13.02
C ILE A 110 -0.92 1.61 -12.76
N ILE A 111 -1.38 2.67 -13.43
CA ILE A 111 -2.71 3.25 -13.17
C ILE A 111 -3.83 2.27 -13.51
N GLY A 112 -3.77 1.66 -14.68
CA GLY A 112 -4.82 0.72 -15.12
C GLY A 112 -4.95 -0.50 -14.20
N PRO A 113 -3.88 -1.24 -13.88
CA PRO A 113 -3.92 -2.33 -12.92
C PRO A 113 -4.39 -1.92 -11.52
N LEU A 114 -3.96 -0.76 -11.01
CA LEU A 114 -4.44 -0.23 -9.72
C LEU A 114 -5.94 0.09 -9.76
N TRP A 115 -6.43 0.67 -10.85
CA TRP A 115 -7.86 0.93 -11.02
C TRP A 115 -8.65 -0.38 -11.04
N ALA A 116 -8.25 -1.35 -11.85
CA ALA A 116 -8.93 -2.65 -11.95
C ALA A 116 -8.97 -3.40 -10.61
N LEU A 117 -7.86 -3.35 -9.85
CA LEU A 117 -7.79 -3.91 -8.50
C LEU A 117 -8.70 -3.14 -7.53
N SER A 118 -8.75 -1.82 -7.66
CA SER A 118 -9.62 -0.97 -6.86
C SER A 118 -11.10 -1.27 -7.11
N GLU A 119 -11.51 -1.51 -8.36
CA GLU A 119 -12.89 -1.93 -8.69
C GLU A 119 -13.25 -3.27 -8.03
N GLU A 120 -12.34 -4.24 -8.08
CA GLU A 120 -12.54 -5.54 -7.42
C GLU A 120 -12.71 -5.36 -5.90
N LEU A 121 -11.80 -4.62 -5.25
CA LEU A 121 -11.82 -4.38 -3.80
C LEU A 121 -13.01 -3.53 -3.37
N HIS A 122 -13.39 -2.51 -4.16
CA HIS A 122 -14.60 -1.72 -3.93
C HIS A 122 -15.84 -2.63 -3.94
N GLY A 123 -15.96 -3.51 -4.93
CA GLY A 123 -17.06 -4.48 -5.02
C GLY A 123 -17.07 -5.46 -3.85
N LEU A 124 -15.92 -6.03 -3.49
CA LEU A 124 -15.79 -6.97 -2.36
C LEU A 124 -16.15 -6.33 -1.03
N THR A 125 -15.69 -5.11 -0.78
CA THR A 125 -15.89 -4.38 0.48
C THR A 125 -17.19 -3.57 0.52
N LYS A 126 -17.99 -3.61 -0.57
CA LYS A 126 -19.22 -2.83 -0.74
C LYS A 126 -18.99 -1.33 -0.58
N GLY A 127 -17.87 -0.84 -1.09
CA GLY A 127 -17.50 0.56 -1.08
C GLY A 127 -16.75 1.02 0.18
N ALA A 128 -16.42 0.14 1.13
CA ALA A 128 -15.57 0.52 2.26
C ALA A 128 -14.12 0.84 1.84
N PHE A 129 -13.66 0.25 0.73
CA PHE A 129 -12.49 0.71 -0.03
C PHE A 129 -12.99 1.44 -1.27
N ASP A 130 -12.61 2.71 -1.43
CA ASP A 130 -12.98 3.54 -2.58
C ASP A 130 -11.90 4.59 -2.87
N PRO A 131 -11.14 4.49 -3.96
CA PRO A 131 -10.11 5.47 -4.29
C PRO A 131 -10.68 6.83 -4.74
N THR A 132 -11.99 6.95 -4.96
CA THR A 132 -12.63 8.23 -5.27
C THR A 132 -12.85 9.10 -4.02
N VAL A 133 -12.42 8.63 -2.84
CA VAL A 133 -12.56 9.31 -1.54
C VAL A 133 -11.72 10.59 -1.42
N SER A 134 -10.79 10.85 -2.35
CA SER A 134 -9.86 12.00 -2.35
C SER A 134 -10.49 13.33 -1.95
N PRO A 135 -11.65 13.76 -2.50
CA PRO A 135 -12.28 15.02 -2.11
C PRO A 135 -12.77 15.07 -0.65
N LEU A 136 -13.12 13.92 -0.07
CA LEU A 136 -13.46 13.83 1.36
C LEU A 136 -12.19 13.94 2.23
N VAL A 137 -11.08 13.30 1.81
CA VAL A 137 -9.78 13.41 2.48
C VAL A 137 -9.32 14.86 2.53
N GLU A 138 -9.48 15.61 1.43
CA GLU A 138 -9.21 17.06 1.36
C GLU A 138 -10.17 17.86 2.26
N LEU A 139 -11.47 17.56 2.24
CA LEU A 139 -12.48 18.23 3.06
C LEU A 139 -12.15 18.13 4.56
N TRP A 140 -11.72 16.96 5.01
CA TRP A 140 -11.35 16.69 6.40
C TRP A 140 -9.91 17.10 6.76
N GLY A 141 -9.15 17.71 5.83
CA GLY A 141 -7.80 18.23 6.08
C GLY A 141 -6.74 17.13 6.28
N PHE A 142 -6.96 15.95 5.76
CA PHE A 142 -5.97 14.86 5.77
C PHE A 142 -5.15 14.77 4.47
N GLY A 143 -5.53 15.56 3.44
CA GLY A 143 -4.83 15.71 2.18
C GLY A 143 -3.83 16.89 2.19
N LEU A 144 -3.82 17.64 1.08
CA LEU A 144 -2.94 18.79 0.90
C LEU A 144 -3.53 20.10 1.49
N SER A 145 -4.85 20.13 1.73
CA SER A 145 -5.59 21.28 2.25
C SER A 145 -5.70 21.22 3.77
N GLU A 146 -5.72 22.38 4.41
CA GLU A 146 -6.07 22.46 5.84
C GLU A 146 -7.58 22.25 6.03
N MET A 147 -7.95 21.61 7.14
CA MET A 147 -9.35 21.38 7.49
C MET A 147 -10.08 22.73 7.71
N GLY A 148 -11.17 22.93 6.99
CA GLY A 148 -12.08 24.06 7.17
C GLY A 148 -13.14 23.79 8.24
N ASN A 149 -14.26 24.55 8.15
CA ASN A 149 -15.45 24.24 8.94
C ASN A 149 -16.25 23.18 8.19
N VAL A 150 -16.25 21.95 8.70
CA VAL A 150 -16.89 20.79 8.05
C VAL A 150 -18.19 20.46 8.78
N GLY A 151 -19.32 20.59 8.09
CA GLY A 151 -20.63 20.21 8.55
C GLY A 151 -21.33 19.25 7.58
N ALA A 152 -22.55 18.86 7.90
CA ALA A 152 -23.32 17.91 7.08
C ALA A 152 -23.54 18.42 5.64
N SER A 153 -23.72 19.74 5.46
CA SER A 153 -23.92 20.35 4.14
C SER A 153 -22.70 20.22 3.23
N GLU A 154 -21.50 20.41 3.80
CA GLU A 154 -20.23 20.27 3.08
C GLU A 154 -19.99 18.80 2.71
N VAL A 155 -20.23 17.88 3.64
CA VAL A 155 -20.12 16.43 3.40
C VAL A 155 -21.10 15.99 2.31
N ASP A 156 -22.41 16.35 2.41
CA ASP A 156 -23.44 16.00 1.41
C ASP A 156 -23.05 16.54 0.02
N SER A 157 -22.47 17.73 -0.06
CA SER A 157 -22.03 18.32 -1.33
C SER A 157 -20.91 17.49 -1.99
N VAL A 158 -19.98 16.93 -1.21
CA VAL A 158 -18.88 16.11 -1.71
C VAL A 158 -19.37 14.70 -2.05
N MET A 159 -20.23 14.11 -1.23
CA MET A 159 -20.81 12.79 -1.46
C MET A 159 -21.54 12.66 -2.80
N ALA A 160 -22.00 13.77 -3.38
CA ALA A 160 -22.69 13.77 -4.66
C ALA A 160 -21.82 13.24 -5.83
N PHE A 161 -20.50 13.31 -5.73
CA PHE A 161 -19.58 12.89 -6.79
C PHE A 161 -18.52 11.86 -6.36
N ILE A 162 -18.66 11.26 -5.17
CA ILE A 162 -17.85 10.13 -4.69
C ILE A 162 -18.46 8.82 -5.19
N GLY A 163 -17.64 7.85 -5.53
CA GLY A 163 -18.04 6.48 -5.88
C GLY A 163 -17.55 6.03 -7.24
N MET A 164 -17.14 4.78 -7.33
CA MET A 164 -16.67 4.09 -8.54
C MET A 164 -17.89 3.63 -9.38
N VAL A 165 -18.59 4.59 -9.94
CA VAL A 165 -19.73 4.33 -10.85
C VAL A 165 -19.59 5.17 -12.11
N PRO A 166 -20.05 4.68 -13.30
CA PRO A 166 -19.82 5.33 -14.59
C PRO A 166 -20.24 6.79 -14.68
N ASP A 167 -21.28 7.17 -13.92
CA ASP A 167 -21.80 8.55 -13.91
C ASP A 167 -21.03 9.49 -12.99
N ARG A 168 -20.10 8.98 -12.17
CA ARG A 168 -19.28 9.77 -11.24
C ARG A 168 -17.81 9.73 -11.61
N PHE A 169 -17.24 8.54 -11.66
CA PHE A 169 -15.87 8.31 -12.08
C PHE A 169 -15.76 6.94 -12.75
N ASP A 170 -15.18 6.91 -13.94
CA ASP A 170 -15.01 5.69 -14.73
C ASP A 170 -13.66 5.71 -15.48
N MET A 171 -13.03 4.56 -15.57
CA MET A 171 -11.78 4.39 -16.29
C MET A 171 -11.84 3.12 -17.13
N ASN A 172 -11.44 3.23 -18.39
CA ASN A 172 -11.42 2.12 -19.32
C ASN A 172 -10.07 2.02 -20.02
N GLU A 173 -9.63 0.81 -20.29
CA GLU A 173 -8.43 0.52 -21.07
C GLU A 173 -8.80 -0.09 -22.41
N GLU A 174 -8.10 0.35 -23.47
CA GLU A 174 -8.16 -0.25 -24.80
C GLU A 174 -6.77 -0.76 -25.18
N GLU A 175 -6.69 -2.00 -25.68
CA GLU A 175 -5.44 -2.53 -26.23
C GLU A 175 -5.18 -1.89 -27.59
N GLU A 176 -4.09 -1.15 -27.72
CA GLU A 176 -3.58 -0.73 -29.02
C GLU A 176 -2.68 -1.82 -29.61
N ALA A 177 -2.51 -1.80 -30.95
CA ALA A 177 -1.62 -2.70 -31.66
C ALA A 177 -0.18 -2.46 -31.20
N GLY A 178 0.28 -3.26 -30.23
CA GLY A 178 1.59 -3.14 -29.59
C GLY A 178 1.53 -3.44 -28.10
N TYR A 179 2.53 -3.03 -27.35
CA TYR A 179 2.71 -3.35 -25.93
C TYR A 179 2.08 -2.33 -24.97
N TYR A 180 1.38 -1.32 -25.47
CA TYR A 180 0.85 -0.24 -24.63
C TYR A 180 -0.67 -0.22 -24.68
N LYS A 181 -1.28 0.13 -23.54
CA LYS A 181 -2.72 0.34 -23.43
C LYS A 181 -3.02 1.83 -23.39
N SER A 182 -4.03 2.23 -24.16
CA SER A 182 -4.62 3.57 -24.03
C SER A 182 -5.64 3.52 -22.91
N THR A 183 -5.48 4.41 -21.94
CA THR A 183 -6.37 4.54 -20.80
C THR A 183 -7.21 5.80 -20.95
N TRP A 184 -8.50 5.68 -20.72
CA TRP A 184 -9.47 6.76 -20.82
C TRP A 184 -10.21 6.94 -19.50
N VAL A 185 -10.23 8.17 -19.01
CA VAL A 185 -10.92 8.55 -17.77
C VAL A 185 -12.08 9.46 -18.09
N ARG A 186 -13.23 9.17 -17.49
CA ARG A 186 -14.42 10.02 -17.48
C ARG A 186 -14.70 10.50 -16.07
N LYS A 187 -14.99 11.79 -15.92
CA LYS A 187 -15.47 12.36 -14.66
C LYS A 187 -16.88 12.89 -14.87
N GLY A 188 -17.83 12.53 -14.01
CA GLY A 188 -19.18 13.06 -14.01
C GLY A 188 -19.28 14.44 -13.35
N ASP A 189 -18.33 14.76 -12.46
CA ASP A 189 -18.15 16.08 -11.86
C ASP A 189 -16.66 16.46 -11.93
N ALA A 190 -16.38 17.70 -12.26
CA ALA A 190 -14.99 18.22 -12.36
C ALA A 190 -14.21 18.07 -11.04
N ARG A 191 -14.92 18.07 -9.90
CA ARG A 191 -14.34 17.94 -8.55
C ARG A 191 -14.03 16.49 -8.15
N ALA A 192 -14.53 15.48 -8.88
CA ALA A 192 -14.20 14.09 -8.62
C ALA A 192 -12.70 13.87 -8.78
N ALA A 193 -12.08 13.15 -7.86
CA ALA A 193 -10.63 12.93 -7.81
C ALA A 193 -10.31 11.56 -7.21
N LEU A 194 -9.14 11.04 -7.56
CA LEU A 194 -8.62 9.76 -7.09
C LEU A 194 -7.55 9.96 -6.03
N ASP A 195 -7.50 9.00 -5.10
CA ASP A 195 -6.43 8.80 -4.12
C ASP A 195 -6.13 7.30 -3.99
N PHE A 196 -4.93 6.89 -4.38
CA PHE A 196 -4.48 5.51 -4.24
C PHE A 196 -3.62 5.27 -2.98
N ASN A 197 -3.54 6.22 -2.03
CA ASN A 197 -2.68 6.07 -0.85
C ASN A 197 -2.99 4.83 0.00
N ALA A 198 -4.22 4.32 -0.03
CA ALA A 198 -4.65 3.13 0.71
C ALA A 198 -4.32 1.80 0.00
N ILE A 199 -3.53 1.82 -1.08
CA ILE A 199 -3.16 0.63 -1.85
C ILE A 199 -1.78 0.76 -2.52
N ALA A 200 -1.27 1.99 -2.67
CA ALA A 200 -0.09 2.25 -3.49
C ALA A 200 1.20 1.69 -2.86
N GLN A 201 1.35 1.73 -1.53
CA GLN A 201 2.52 1.19 -0.86
C GLN A 201 2.52 -0.33 -0.92
N GLY A 202 1.37 -0.97 -0.66
CA GLY A 202 1.19 -2.40 -0.86
C GLY A 202 1.46 -2.86 -2.31
N TYR A 203 1.04 -2.07 -3.29
CA TYR A 203 1.34 -2.34 -4.70
C TYR A 203 2.83 -2.16 -5.02
N SER A 204 3.48 -1.17 -4.43
CA SER A 204 4.93 -0.92 -4.61
C SER A 204 5.78 -2.08 -4.10
N VAL A 205 5.48 -2.64 -2.92
CA VAL A 205 6.22 -3.80 -2.40
C VAL A 205 5.99 -5.05 -3.24
N ASP A 206 4.81 -5.21 -3.86
CA ASP A 206 4.55 -6.28 -4.82
C ASP A 206 5.42 -6.13 -6.07
N LEU A 207 5.54 -4.91 -6.64
CA LEU A 207 6.39 -4.63 -7.79
C LEU A 207 7.88 -4.86 -7.48
N LEU A 208 8.36 -4.42 -6.32
CA LEU A 208 9.72 -4.66 -5.86
C LEU A 208 10.01 -6.17 -5.70
N MET A 209 9.07 -6.92 -5.14
CA MET A 209 9.17 -8.38 -5.03
C MET A 209 9.19 -9.06 -6.39
N GLU A 210 8.42 -8.55 -7.37
CA GLU A 210 8.43 -9.07 -8.73
C GLU A 210 9.79 -8.85 -9.42
N VAL A 211 10.42 -7.69 -9.23
CA VAL A 211 11.79 -7.40 -9.69
C VAL A 211 12.80 -8.43 -9.15
N LEU A 212 12.68 -8.80 -7.87
CA LEU A 212 13.51 -9.84 -7.26
C LEU A 212 13.21 -11.22 -7.83
N ARG A 213 11.92 -11.55 -8.02
CA ARG A 213 11.46 -12.82 -8.59
C ARG A 213 11.97 -13.03 -10.03
N GLU A 214 11.91 -12.01 -10.87
CA GLU A 214 12.41 -12.05 -12.25
C GLU A 214 13.92 -12.29 -12.34
N ARG A 215 14.67 -11.87 -11.30
CA ARG A 215 16.11 -12.13 -11.15
C ARG A 215 16.43 -13.50 -10.51
N GLY A 216 15.41 -14.35 -10.30
CA GLY A 216 15.57 -15.67 -9.75
C GLY A 216 15.76 -15.73 -8.23
N ILE A 217 15.57 -14.60 -7.51
CA ILE A 217 15.64 -14.56 -6.05
C ILE A 217 14.48 -15.33 -5.45
N GLN A 218 14.77 -16.33 -4.62
CA GLN A 218 13.75 -17.21 -4.01
C GLN A 218 13.43 -16.78 -2.56
N ASN A 219 14.36 -16.10 -1.89
CA ASN A 219 14.24 -15.75 -0.48
C ASN A 219 14.44 -14.24 -0.34
N ALA A 220 13.36 -13.54 -0.04
CA ALA A 220 13.35 -12.08 0.05
C ALA A 220 12.26 -11.57 0.99
N MET A 221 12.51 -10.39 1.55
CA MET A 221 11.56 -9.58 2.30
C MET A 221 11.68 -8.14 1.79
N VAL A 222 10.57 -7.57 1.38
CA VAL A 222 10.45 -6.18 0.96
C VAL A 222 9.52 -5.48 1.94
N GLU A 223 9.95 -4.35 2.46
CA GLU A 223 9.18 -3.49 3.36
C GLU A 223 9.23 -2.04 2.85
N LEU A 224 8.11 -1.35 2.88
CA LEU A 224 7.97 0.07 2.57
C LEU A 224 6.86 0.66 3.46
N GLY A 225 7.24 1.53 4.41
CA GLY A 225 6.29 2.24 5.25
C GLY A 225 5.49 1.39 6.25
N GLY A 226 5.84 0.12 6.40
CA GLY A 226 5.12 -0.87 7.21
C GLY A 226 4.40 -1.94 6.39
N GLU A 227 4.23 -1.74 5.10
CA GLU A 227 3.74 -2.74 4.14
C GLU A 227 4.86 -3.72 3.81
N VAL A 228 4.62 -5.02 4.05
CA VAL A 228 5.65 -6.06 3.92
C VAL A 228 5.18 -7.17 3.02
N VAL A 229 6.06 -7.60 2.09
CA VAL A 229 5.90 -8.84 1.33
C VAL A 229 7.10 -9.74 1.60
N CYS A 230 6.82 -10.99 1.91
CA CYS A 230 7.83 -12.03 2.15
C CYS A 230 7.73 -13.15 1.12
N ARG A 231 8.88 -13.62 0.68
CA ARG A 231 9.03 -14.81 -0.18
C ARG A 231 10.07 -15.75 0.42
N GLY A 232 9.77 -17.06 0.39
CA GLY A 232 10.68 -18.08 0.92
C GLY A 232 11.01 -17.87 2.40
N THR A 233 12.28 -18.07 2.76
CA THR A 233 12.76 -18.07 4.13
C THR A 233 13.86 -17.03 4.37
N ASN A 234 14.15 -16.72 5.63
CA ASN A 234 15.30 -15.92 6.03
C ASN A 234 16.62 -16.71 5.91
N ALA A 235 17.74 -16.11 6.25
CA ALA A 235 19.08 -16.74 6.15
C ALA A 235 19.24 -17.98 7.04
N SER A 236 18.43 -18.14 8.08
CA SER A 236 18.43 -19.33 8.96
C SER A 236 17.56 -20.47 8.42
N GLY A 237 16.84 -20.25 7.31
CA GLY A 237 15.88 -21.22 6.75
C GLY A 237 14.49 -21.19 7.40
N ASP A 238 14.25 -20.21 8.29
CA ASP A 238 12.96 -20.01 8.96
C ASP A 238 12.09 -18.98 8.20
N PRO A 239 10.76 -18.95 8.41
CA PRO A 239 9.92 -17.87 7.95
C PRO A 239 10.44 -16.49 8.41
N TRP A 240 10.17 -15.45 7.63
CA TRP A 240 10.48 -14.07 8.01
C TRP A 240 9.69 -13.66 9.25
N ARG A 241 10.32 -12.91 10.15
CA ARG A 241 9.71 -12.49 11.42
C ARG A 241 9.36 -11.02 11.36
N ILE A 242 8.07 -10.73 11.36
CA ILE A 242 7.54 -9.36 11.27
C ILE A 242 6.91 -8.98 12.59
N ALA A 243 7.32 -7.83 13.14
CA ALA A 243 6.74 -7.29 14.35
C ALA A 243 5.47 -6.48 14.03
N VAL A 244 4.41 -6.69 14.79
CA VAL A 244 3.19 -5.87 14.75
C VAL A 244 3.20 -4.92 15.94
N ASP A 245 3.04 -3.62 15.66
CA ASP A 245 3.08 -2.56 16.65
C ASP A 245 1.84 -2.57 17.53
N ARG A 246 2.01 -2.16 18.80
CA ARG A 246 0.89 -1.78 19.66
C ARG A 246 0.28 -0.46 19.22
N PRO A 247 -1.04 -0.31 19.26
CA PRO A 247 -1.71 0.93 18.87
C PRO A 247 -1.62 1.98 19.98
N ILE A 248 -0.38 2.37 20.32
CA ILE A 248 -0.10 3.38 21.35
C ILE A 248 -0.10 4.76 20.71
N GLU A 249 -0.93 5.64 21.23
CA GLU A 249 -1.04 7.02 20.79
C GLU A 249 0.28 7.78 20.96
N GLY A 250 0.67 8.53 19.92
CA GLY A 250 1.90 9.32 19.93
C GLY A 250 3.18 8.50 19.85
N SER A 251 3.10 7.18 19.65
CA SER A 251 4.29 6.36 19.44
C SER A 251 5.02 6.77 18.16
N THR A 252 6.35 6.91 18.26
CA THR A 252 7.25 7.20 17.14
C THR A 252 7.95 5.91 16.68
N GLU A 253 8.63 5.96 15.55
CA GLU A 253 9.46 4.83 15.10
C GLU A 253 10.55 4.43 16.09
N GLN A 254 10.98 5.35 16.96
CA GLN A 254 12.04 5.12 17.94
C GLN A 254 11.52 4.52 19.25
N ASP A 255 10.21 4.71 19.57
CA ASP A 255 9.58 4.25 20.81
C ASP A 255 8.56 3.12 20.55
N ARG A 256 8.79 2.31 19.52
CA ARG A 256 7.90 1.20 19.16
C ARG A 256 7.85 0.14 20.25
N THR A 257 6.66 -0.25 20.61
CA THR A 257 6.40 -1.47 21.39
C THR A 257 5.60 -2.43 20.53
N PHE A 258 5.97 -3.71 20.58
CA PHE A 258 5.35 -4.72 19.73
C PHE A 258 4.26 -5.47 20.50
N GLU A 259 3.16 -5.74 19.83
CA GLU A 259 2.11 -6.61 20.33
C GLU A 259 2.49 -8.07 20.17
N MET A 260 3.01 -8.40 18.98
CA MET A 260 3.41 -9.77 18.66
C MET A 260 4.43 -9.82 17.52
N ILE A 261 5.05 -10.98 17.37
CA ILE A 261 5.89 -11.34 16.22
C ILE A 261 5.13 -12.34 15.37
N VAL A 262 5.06 -12.09 14.07
CA VAL A 262 4.36 -12.93 13.08
C VAL A 262 5.38 -13.60 12.17
N ALA A 263 5.27 -14.90 11.98
CA ALA A 263 6.06 -15.68 11.03
C ALA A 263 5.39 -15.62 9.65
N VAL A 264 6.04 -14.98 8.69
CA VAL A 264 5.49 -14.74 7.34
C VAL A 264 6.34 -15.44 6.29
N GLN A 265 5.69 -16.22 5.43
CA GLN A 265 6.32 -16.91 4.31
C GLN A 265 5.36 -16.90 3.11
N ASP A 266 5.86 -16.49 1.94
CA ASP A 266 5.11 -16.43 0.68
C ASP A 266 3.77 -15.67 0.78
N ARG A 267 3.77 -14.60 1.59
CA ARG A 267 2.59 -13.73 1.84
C ARG A 267 3.00 -12.29 2.08
N ALA A 268 2.02 -11.42 1.99
CA ALA A 268 2.10 -10.03 2.44
C ALA A 268 1.48 -9.87 3.83
N ILE A 269 1.92 -8.85 4.57
CA ILE A 269 1.33 -8.37 5.81
C ILE A 269 1.39 -6.84 5.83
N CYS A 270 0.23 -6.20 5.98
CA CYS A 270 0.07 -4.74 6.02
C CYS A 270 -0.80 -4.32 7.19
N THR A 271 -0.59 -3.12 7.72
CA THR A 271 -1.32 -2.63 8.88
C THR A 271 -1.80 -1.20 8.68
N SER A 272 -3.11 -1.00 8.72
CA SER A 272 -3.74 0.32 8.85
C SER A 272 -4.11 0.61 10.30
N GLY A 273 -3.96 1.87 10.73
CA GLY A 273 -4.28 2.25 12.12
C GLY A 273 -4.66 3.71 12.25
N SER A 274 -5.61 4.00 13.15
CA SER A 274 -6.16 5.34 13.41
C SER A 274 -5.43 6.11 14.53
N TYR A 275 -4.47 5.50 15.21
CA TYR A 275 -3.83 6.04 16.40
C TYR A 275 -2.67 7.02 16.14
N ARG A 276 -2.13 7.05 14.90
CA ARG A 276 -0.97 7.88 14.54
C ARG A 276 -1.37 9.24 13.94
N LYS A 277 -2.44 9.28 13.12
CA LYS A 277 -2.91 10.48 12.43
C LYS A 277 -4.39 10.70 12.76
N TYR A 278 -4.68 11.80 13.46
CA TYR A 278 -6.05 12.21 13.77
C TYR A 278 -6.10 13.73 13.95
N HIS A 279 -7.27 14.31 13.75
CA HIS A 279 -7.60 15.67 14.19
C HIS A 279 -8.48 15.63 15.42
N GLU A 280 -8.39 16.64 16.26
CA GLU A 280 -9.32 16.81 17.39
C GLU A 280 -10.34 17.90 17.01
N VAL A 281 -11.62 17.51 16.93
CA VAL A 281 -12.74 18.39 16.59
C VAL A 281 -13.77 18.29 17.71
N ASP A 282 -14.07 19.42 18.38
CA ASP A 282 -15.04 19.48 19.50
C ASP A 282 -14.77 18.43 20.60
N GLY A 283 -13.48 18.19 20.90
CA GLY A 283 -13.06 17.20 21.90
C GLY A 283 -13.23 15.74 21.46
N ARG A 284 -13.47 15.49 20.18
CA ARG A 284 -13.54 14.15 19.59
C ARG A 284 -12.37 13.93 18.65
N LYS A 285 -11.76 12.76 18.74
CA LYS A 285 -10.72 12.33 17.79
C LYS A 285 -11.37 11.89 16.49
N MET A 286 -10.96 12.51 15.39
CA MET A 286 -11.36 12.21 14.04
C MET A 286 -10.21 11.49 13.35
N SER A 287 -10.41 10.21 13.02
CA SER A 287 -9.45 9.39 12.28
C SER A 287 -9.23 9.95 10.87
N HIS A 288 -8.02 9.79 10.33
CA HIS A 288 -7.74 10.08 8.93
C HIS A 288 -8.42 9.09 7.96
N THR A 289 -8.90 7.96 8.45
CA THR A 289 -9.66 6.99 7.65
C THR A 289 -11.09 7.49 7.51
N ILE A 290 -11.47 7.85 6.29
CA ILE A 290 -12.81 8.34 5.96
C ILE A 290 -13.66 7.16 5.49
N ASP A 291 -14.90 7.08 5.96
CA ASP A 291 -15.90 6.14 5.44
C ASP A 291 -16.53 6.71 4.16
N PRO A 292 -16.27 6.12 2.98
CA PRO A 292 -16.81 6.62 1.72
C PRO A 292 -18.32 6.53 1.64
N GLY A 293 -18.94 5.63 2.41
CA GLY A 293 -20.40 5.44 2.45
C GLY A 293 -21.13 6.53 3.21
N THR A 294 -20.49 7.17 4.18
CA THR A 294 -21.08 8.23 5.00
C THR A 294 -20.45 9.61 4.79
N GLY A 295 -19.24 9.66 4.25
CA GLY A 295 -18.42 10.87 4.10
C GLY A 295 -17.80 11.38 5.39
N TRP A 296 -17.92 10.65 6.49
CA TRP A 296 -17.38 11.01 7.80
C TRP A 296 -16.17 10.15 8.17
N PRO A 297 -15.27 10.66 9.03
CA PRO A 297 -14.23 9.83 9.63
C PRO A 297 -14.79 8.60 10.33
N ALA A 298 -14.20 7.44 10.11
CA ALA A 298 -14.61 6.19 10.73
C ALA A 298 -14.51 6.28 12.25
N ALA A 299 -15.62 5.96 12.94
CA ALA A 299 -15.76 6.09 14.38
C ALA A 299 -16.33 4.80 15.03
N ASN A 300 -15.72 3.65 14.71
CA ASN A 300 -16.19 2.33 15.12
C ASN A 300 -15.34 1.70 16.25
N GLY A 301 -14.39 2.45 16.83
CA GLY A 301 -13.53 2.00 17.91
C GLY A 301 -12.38 1.07 17.49
N LEU A 302 -12.21 0.76 16.19
CA LEU A 302 -11.07 -0.01 15.71
C LEU A 302 -9.83 0.89 15.66
N LEU A 303 -8.76 0.49 16.38
CA LEU A 303 -7.50 1.22 16.46
C LEU A 303 -6.53 0.79 15.39
N SER A 304 -6.48 -0.51 15.07
CA SER A 304 -5.68 -1.02 13.95
C SER A 304 -6.25 -2.32 13.38
N ALA A 305 -5.99 -2.54 12.10
CA ALA A 305 -6.24 -3.76 11.37
C ALA A 305 -4.96 -4.20 10.66
N THR A 306 -4.44 -5.38 11.01
CA THR A 306 -3.33 -6.03 10.32
C THR A 306 -3.88 -7.16 9.47
N VAL A 307 -3.56 -7.17 8.19
CA VAL A 307 -4.05 -8.15 7.23
C VAL A 307 -2.89 -8.89 6.60
N MET A 308 -2.95 -10.22 6.61
CA MET A 308 -2.10 -11.07 5.78
C MET A 308 -2.89 -11.53 4.56
N ALA A 309 -2.34 -11.31 3.38
CA ALA A 309 -2.93 -11.68 2.10
C ALA A 309 -1.90 -12.28 1.13
N SER A 310 -2.32 -12.63 -0.06
CA SER A 310 -1.43 -13.16 -1.11
C SER A 310 -0.52 -12.08 -1.73
N THR A 311 -0.92 -10.82 -1.67
CA THR A 311 -0.19 -9.66 -2.22
C THR A 311 -0.24 -8.48 -1.27
N GLY A 312 0.75 -7.57 -1.38
CA GLY A 312 0.82 -6.33 -0.62
C GLY A 312 -0.37 -5.41 -0.90
N ALA A 313 -0.72 -5.24 -2.16
CA ALA A 313 -1.84 -4.40 -2.56
C ALA A 313 -3.18 -4.85 -1.95
N TYR A 314 -3.44 -6.16 -1.91
CA TYR A 314 -4.63 -6.70 -1.24
C TYR A 314 -4.59 -6.50 0.28
N ALA A 315 -3.43 -6.75 0.91
CA ALA A 315 -3.29 -6.60 2.35
C ALA A 315 -3.47 -5.14 2.79
N ASP A 316 -2.86 -4.19 2.08
CA ASP A 316 -2.92 -2.75 2.34
C ASP A 316 -4.34 -2.20 2.19
N ALA A 317 -4.95 -2.42 1.02
CA ALA A 317 -6.31 -1.96 0.76
C ALA A 317 -7.36 -2.56 1.70
N LEU A 318 -7.27 -3.86 2.01
CA LEU A 318 -8.19 -4.50 2.94
C LEU A 318 -7.95 -4.07 4.38
N ALA A 319 -6.69 -3.79 4.78
CA ALA A 319 -6.43 -3.22 6.10
C ALA A 319 -7.16 -1.88 6.27
N THR A 320 -7.09 -1.00 5.26
CA THR A 320 -7.83 0.28 5.26
C THR A 320 -9.34 0.08 5.19
N ALA A 321 -9.85 -0.82 4.35
CA ALA A 321 -11.29 -1.14 4.32
C ALA A 321 -11.80 -1.67 5.67
N PHE A 322 -11.02 -2.46 6.38
CA PHE A 322 -11.39 -2.99 7.68
C PHE A 322 -11.41 -1.91 8.77
N MET A 323 -10.57 -0.89 8.65
CA MET A 323 -10.68 0.31 9.51
C MET A 323 -12.01 1.03 9.31
N VAL A 324 -12.55 1.05 8.10
CA VAL A 324 -13.88 1.61 7.79
C VAL A 324 -14.99 0.69 8.32
N LEU A 325 -14.90 -0.61 8.05
CA LEU A 325 -15.93 -1.60 8.43
C LEU A 325 -16.04 -1.82 9.95
N GLY A 326 -14.92 -1.70 10.66
CA GLY A 326 -14.85 -2.04 12.09
C GLY A 326 -14.81 -3.55 12.34
N ALA A 327 -14.62 -3.94 13.60
CA ALA A 327 -14.29 -5.32 13.97
C ALA A 327 -15.38 -6.33 13.58
N GLU A 328 -16.65 -6.05 13.84
CA GLU A 328 -17.73 -7.02 13.63
C GLU A 328 -18.02 -7.25 12.13
N GLN A 329 -18.01 -6.20 11.32
CA GLN A 329 -18.21 -6.35 9.87
C GLN A 329 -17.00 -7.02 9.22
N THR A 330 -15.77 -6.77 9.71
CA THR A 330 -14.57 -7.49 9.27
C THR A 330 -14.66 -8.99 9.54
N LYS A 331 -15.10 -9.41 10.71
CA LYS A 331 -15.34 -10.84 11.02
C LYS A 331 -16.40 -11.46 10.10
N ALA A 332 -17.47 -10.73 9.82
CA ALA A 332 -18.50 -11.16 8.87
C ALA A 332 -17.94 -11.26 7.44
N PHE A 333 -17.09 -10.33 7.02
CA PHE A 333 -16.40 -10.35 5.73
C PHE A 333 -15.53 -11.61 5.59
N LEU A 334 -14.72 -11.93 6.58
CA LEU A 334 -13.87 -13.14 6.57
C LEU A 334 -14.70 -14.43 6.48
N THR A 335 -15.86 -14.45 7.13
CA THR A 335 -16.79 -15.59 7.06
C THR A 335 -17.42 -15.72 5.67
N LEU A 336 -17.71 -14.60 5.00
CA LEU A 336 -18.33 -14.56 3.67
C LEU A 336 -17.35 -14.93 2.56
N TYR A 337 -16.06 -14.54 2.72
CA TYR A 337 -15.03 -14.70 1.70
C TYR A 337 -13.84 -15.57 2.13
N PRO A 338 -14.07 -16.82 2.59
CA PRO A 338 -12.96 -17.69 3.09
C PRO A 338 -11.96 -18.04 1.97
N GLY A 339 -12.40 -17.97 0.72
CA GLY A 339 -11.56 -18.27 -0.46
C GLY A 339 -10.49 -17.22 -0.75
N LEU A 340 -10.51 -16.04 -0.13
CA LEU A 340 -9.47 -15.03 -0.25
C LEU A 340 -8.20 -15.41 0.54
N GLY A 341 -8.28 -16.37 1.48
CA GLY A 341 -7.13 -16.85 2.25
C GLY A 341 -6.53 -15.75 3.14
N LEU A 342 -7.37 -14.88 3.68
CA LEU A 342 -6.95 -13.80 4.56
C LEU A 342 -6.76 -14.27 6.00
N ASP A 343 -5.75 -13.72 6.66
CA ASP A 343 -5.60 -13.79 8.10
C ASP A 343 -5.51 -12.39 8.68
N VAL A 344 -6.22 -12.13 9.77
CA VAL A 344 -6.46 -10.77 10.26
C VAL A 344 -6.24 -10.68 11.76
N LEU A 345 -5.60 -9.60 12.19
CA LEU A 345 -5.51 -9.15 13.58
C LEU A 345 -6.20 -7.80 13.70
N LEU A 346 -7.10 -7.67 14.68
CA LEU A 346 -7.81 -6.43 14.98
C LEU A 346 -7.51 -6.02 16.42
N MET A 347 -7.20 -4.74 16.61
CA MET A 347 -7.04 -4.13 17.93
C MET A 347 -8.06 -3.01 18.07
N SER A 348 -8.96 -3.14 19.04
CA SER A 348 -10.08 -2.20 19.26
C SER A 348 -9.98 -1.54 20.62
N ASP A 349 -10.41 -0.30 20.74
CA ASP A 349 -10.56 0.39 22.02
C ASP A 349 -11.45 -0.43 22.97
N ASP A 350 -11.00 -0.65 24.21
CA ASP A 350 -11.74 -1.37 25.24
C ASP A 350 -12.65 -0.46 26.07
N GLY A 351 -12.64 0.85 25.80
CA GLY A 351 -13.39 1.87 26.54
C GLY A 351 -12.87 2.14 27.97
N GLN A 352 -11.71 1.58 28.33
CA GLN A 352 -11.08 1.74 29.64
C GLN A 352 -9.68 2.37 29.54
N GLY A 353 -9.32 2.85 28.36
CA GLY A 353 -8.00 3.43 28.07
C GLY A 353 -6.95 2.39 27.65
N GLY A 354 -7.37 1.16 27.34
CA GLY A 354 -6.60 0.09 26.76
C GLY A 354 -7.17 -0.36 25.42
N TYR A 355 -6.84 -1.58 25.00
CA TYR A 355 -7.37 -2.18 23.78
C TYR A 355 -7.60 -3.69 23.93
N ALA A 356 -8.58 -4.18 23.22
CA ALA A 356 -8.88 -5.59 23.06
C ALA A 356 -8.29 -6.11 21.74
N VAL A 357 -7.72 -7.32 21.76
CA VAL A 357 -7.11 -7.98 20.62
C VAL A 357 -7.98 -9.14 20.16
N TRP A 358 -8.26 -9.19 18.86
CA TRP A 358 -8.88 -10.32 18.20
C TRP A 358 -8.05 -10.73 16.98
N SER A 359 -7.87 -12.03 16.78
CA SER A 359 -7.19 -12.56 15.59
C SER A 359 -7.97 -13.71 14.96
N SER A 360 -7.88 -13.84 13.63
CA SER A 360 -8.34 -15.03 12.94
C SER A 360 -7.51 -16.25 13.34
N PRO A 361 -8.07 -17.48 13.21
CA PRO A 361 -7.33 -18.70 13.59
C PRO A 361 -5.99 -18.85 12.86
N GLY A 362 -5.93 -18.49 11.57
CA GLY A 362 -4.69 -18.59 10.78
C GLY A 362 -3.66 -17.58 11.24
N PHE A 363 -4.07 -16.35 11.61
CA PHE A 363 -3.16 -15.34 12.15
C PHE A 363 -2.58 -15.78 13.50
N ALA A 364 -3.44 -16.29 14.39
CA ALA A 364 -3.02 -16.80 15.70
C ALA A 364 -2.02 -17.96 15.58
N ALA A 365 -2.16 -18.82 14.54
CA ALA A 365 -1.29 -19.96 14.33
C ALA A 365 0.17 -19.60 13.96
N VAL A 366 0.40 -18.40 13.40
CA VAL A 366 1.73 -17.93 12.95
C VAL A 366 2.31 -16.82 13.82
N SER A 367 1.61 -16.43 14.90
CA SER A 367 2.02 -15.37 15.80
C SER A 367 2.64 -15.93 17.10
N SER A 368 3.49 -15.14 17.73
CA SER A 368 4.11 -15.42 19.03
C SER A 368 4.23 -14.12 19.82
N GLN A 369 4.32 -14.24 21.14
CA GLN A 369 4.67 -13.09 21.99
C GLN A 369 6.05 -12.54 21.61
N PRO A 370 6.29 -11.21 21.73
CA PRO A 370 7.56 -10.56 21.43
C PRO A 370 8.74 -11.08 22.23
#